data_134cb5b60184305991617e5c1b5aad8e
#
_entry.id   134cb5b60184305991617e5c1b5aad8e
#
_cell.length_a   1.000
_cell.length_b   1.000
_cell.length_c   1.000
_cell.angle_alpha   90.00
_cell.angle_beta   90.00
_cell.angle_gamma   90.00
#
_symmetry.space_group_name_H-M   'P 1'
#
loop_
_entity.id
_entity.type
_entity.pdbx_description
1 polymer ?
#
loop_
_entity_poly.entity_id
_entity_poly.type
_entity_poly.pdbx_seq_one_letter_code
_entity_poly.pdbx_strand_id
1 'polypeptide(L)'
;MSDTTNDRLDVLAVGPHPDDLEITCGGTLAKLVRQGYRVGLLDLTSGEPTPRGTEELRAREAEAARQVLGVPLRLNAGLPNRELMDVPANRYVLATLFRRLRPSVVLSVAGRTPAASPDHHQAHLLIEAARFWSQLTKWDDRFGDTRPFRVPHLVYAPFPFDAEVRHWHSTFVLDITDTFAQKLAAIRCYASQFDEARFAKVSHFVTGHAIATGSRCGFAYGELFALPHPVGASDLHALVHGGKGSPAPVPLPQDPAQPPQ
;
A
#
# COMPACT_ATOMS: atom_id res chain seq x y z
N MET A 1 -16.53 -22.98 -13.76
CA MET A 1 -16.75 -21.54 -13.47
C MET A 1 -15.76 -20.78 -14.30
N SER A 2 -16.22 -19.92 -15.19
CA SER A 2 -15.41 -19.14 -16.12
C SER A 2 -14.47 -18.22 -15.31
N ASP A 3 -13.19 -18.29 -15.59
CA ASP A 3 -12.17 -17.36 -15.11
C ASP A 3 -12.48 -16.00 -15.77
N THR A 4 -13.36 -15.23 -15.15
CA THR A 4 -13.65 -13.89 -15.63
C THR A 4 -12.45 -13.02 -15.29
N THR A 5 -11.65 -12.73 -16.30
CA THR A 5 -10.48 -11.84 -16.28
C THR A 5 -10.78 -10.43 -15.74
N ASN A 6 -12.02 -10.18 -15.31
CA ASN A 6 -12.52 -8.88 -14.91
C ASN A 6 -12.31 -8.53 -13.43
N ASP A 7 -11.97 -9.51 -12.57
CA ASP A 7 -11.85 -9.29 -11.11
C ASP A 7 -10.40 -9.07 -10.63
N ARG A 8 -9.43 -9.15 -11.54
CA ARG A 8 -8.02 -9.00 -11.17
C ARG A 8 -7.69 -7.54 -10.87
N LEU A 9 -7.10 -7.30 -9.69
CA LEU A 9 -6.59 -5.99 -9.31
C LEU A 9 -5.13 -5.80 -9.75
N ASP A 10 -4.78 -4.57 -10.12
CA ASP A 10 -3.39 -4.20 -10.32
C ASP A 10 -2.71 -3.96 -8.97
N VAL A 11 -3.40 -3.27 -8.06
CA VAL A 11 -2.93 -3.00 -6.70
C VAL A 11 -4.03 -3.28 -5.68
N LEU A 12 -3.70 -4.03 -4.63
CA LEU A 12 -4.52 -4.17 -3.44
C LEU A 12 -3.76 -3.59 -2.24
N ALA A 13 -4.24 -2.48 -1.69
CA ALA A 13 -3.72 -1.93 -0.46
C ALA A 13 -4.40 -2.60 0.73
N VAL A 14 -3.61 -3.03 1.72
CA VAL A 14 -4.09 -3.77 2.89
C VAL A 14 -3.62 -3.08 4.16
N GLY A 15 -4.57 -2.71 5.01
CA GLY A 15 -4.31 -2.05 6.30
C GLY A 15 -5.11 -2.67 7.45
N PRO A 16 -4.66 -2.50 8.71
CA PRO A 16 -5.36 -3.05 9.87
C PRO A 16 -6.73 -2.41 10.11
N HIS A 17 -6.85 -1.10 10.00
CA HIS A 17 -8.08 -0.37 10.30
C HIS A 17 -8.48 0.58 9.17
N PRO A 18 -9.77 0.91 9.06
CA PRO A 18 -10.21 2.02 8.21
C PRO A 18 -9.62 3.34 8.73
N ASP A 19 -8.87 4.06 7.93
CA ASP A 19 -8.08 5.28 8.03
C ASP A 19 -6.56 5.07 7.82
N ASP A 20 -6.02 3.90 8.13
CA ASP A 20 -4.59 3.63 8.04
C ASP A 20 -4.05 3.77 6.60
N LEU A 21 -4.81 3.31 5.60
CA LEU A 21 -4.44 3.40 4.19
C LEU A 21 -4.43 4.85 3.69
N GLU A 22 -5.38 5.65 4.15
CA GLU A 22 -5.43 7.07 3.84
C GLU A 22 -4.22 7.81 4.43
N ILE A 23 -3.86 7.49 5.67
CA ILE A 23 -2.72 8.10 6.39
C ILE A 23 -1.39 7.68 5.77
N THR A 24 -1.22 6.40 5.42
CA THR A 24 0.07 5.88 4.93
C THR A 24 0.29 6.16 3.45
N CYS A 25 -0.67 5.84 2.59
CA CYS A 25 -0.48 5.81 1.14
C CYS A 25 -1.65 6.42 0.32
N GLY A 26 -2.53 7.20 0.95
CA GLY A 26 -3.71 7.77 0.29
C GLY A 26 -3.41 8.60 -0.96
N GLY A 27 -2.32 9.35 -0.97
CA GLY A 27 -1.89 10.12 -2.14
C GLY A 27 -1.50 9.22 -3.31
N THR A 28 -0.74 8.16 -3.04
CA THR A 28 -0.36 7.15 -4.02
C THR A 28 -1.58 6.41 -4.56
N LEU A 29 -2.53 6.02 -3.70
CA LEU A 29 -3.75 5.34 -4.13
C LEU A 29 -4.56 6.19 -5.09
N ALA A 30 -4.78 7.46 -4.78
CA ALA A 30 -5.44 8.41 -5.67
C ALA A 30 -4.69 8.58 -7.00
N LYS A 31 -3.36 8.65 -6.96
CA LYS A 31 -2.52 8.75 -8.15
C LYS A 31 -2.62 7.51 -9.04
N LEU A 32 -2.57 6.33 -8.47
CA LEU A 32 -2.73 5.07 -9.21
C LEU A 32 -4.08 4.99 -9.92
N VAL A 33 -5.16 5.40 -9.25
CA VAL A 33 -6.50 5.48 -9.88
C VAL A 33 -6.50 6.44 -11.05
N ARG A 34 -5.92 7.65 -10.91
CA ARG A 34 -5.81 8.62 -12.01
C ARG A 34 -4.97 8.10 -13.19
N GLN A 35 -4.02 7.22 -12.92
CA GLN A 35 -3.20 6.54 -13.93
C GLN A 35 -3.93 5.37 -14.61
N GLY A 36 -5.15 5.04 -14.19
CA GLY A 36 -5.98 4.00 -14.78
C GLY A 36 -5.75 2.59 -14.23
N TYR A 37 -5.00 2.44 -13.12
CA TYR A 37 -4.84 1.15 -12.47
C TYR A 37 -6.10 0.74 -11.70
N ARG A 38 -6.38 -0.57 -11.68
CA ARG A 38 -7.44 -1.17 -10.89
C ARG A 38 -6.98 -1.34 -9.45
N VAL A 39 -7.37 -0.41 -8.60
CA VAL A 39 -6.98 -0.35 -7.18
C VAL A 39 -8.10 -0.87 -6.30
N GLY A 40 -7.75 -1.66 -5.28
CA GLY A 40 -8.66 -2.06 -4.21
C GLY A 40 -8.08 -1.71 -2.84
N LEU A 41 -8.95 -1.45 -1.88
CA LEU A 41 -8.62 -1.29 -0.46
C LEU A 41 -9.15 -2.49 0.32
N LEU A 42 -8.39 -2.96 1.28
CA LEU A 42 -8.78 -4.03 2.20
C LEU A 42 -8.41 -3.64 3.62
N ASP A 43 -9.42 -3.37 4.43
CA ASP A 43 -9.28 -3.23 5.87
C ASP A 43 -9.34 -4.63 6.51
N LEU A 44 -8.40 -4.96 7.39
CA LEU A 44 -8.41 -6.25 8.06
C LEU A 44 -9.49 -6.33 9.13
N THR A 45 -9.79 -5.23 9.80
CA THR A 45 -10.80 -5.12 10.87
C THR A 45 -11.78 -3.98 10.61
N SER A 46 -12.86 -3.90 11.40
CA SER A 46 -13.77 -2.74 11.37
C SER A 46 -13.19 -1.49 12.03
N GLY A 47 -12.08 -1.63 12.78
CA GLY A 47 -11.51 -0.56 13.60
C GLY A 47 -12.30 -0.27 14.89
N GLU A 48 -13.37 -1.00 15.16
CA GLU A 48 -14.23 -0.81 16.32
C GLU A 48 -14.13 -2.01 17.30
N PRO A 49 -14.40 -1.83 18.59
CA PRO A 49 -14.96 -0.62 19.21
C PRO A 49 -13.95 0.50 19.45
N THR A 50 -14.38 1.74 19.25
CA THR A 50 -13.66 2.94 19.72
C THR A 50 -14.56 3.79 20.64
N PRO A 51 -14.01 4.70 21.45
CA PRO A 51 -14.83 5.52 22.36
C PRO A 51 -15.86 6.43 21.66
N ARG A 52 -15.74 6.62 20.34
CA ARG A 52 -16.50 7.64 19.59
C ARG A 52 -17.20 7.14 18.34
N GLY A 53 -16.97 5.89 17.96
CA GLY A 53 -17.49 5.29 16.76
C GLY A 53 -18.47 4.15 17.01
N THR A 54 -19.09 3.70 15.94
CA THR A 54 -19.75 2.41 15.81
C THR A 54 -19.29 1.77 14.51
N GLU A 55 -19.47 0.47 14.35
CA GLU A 55 -19.10 -0.23 13.11
C GLU A 55 -19.79 0.38 11.88
N GLU A 56 -21.07 0.73 12.01
CA GLU A 56 -21.84 1.34 10.91
C GLU A 56 -21.34 2.74 10.57
N LEU A 57 -20.98 3.54 11.57
CA LEU A 57 -20.42 4.87 11.34
C LEU A 57 -19.07 4.76 10.66
N ARG A 58 -18.20 3.91 11.18
CA ARG A 58 -16.88 3.68 10.62
C ARG A 58 -16.93 3.18 9.17
N ALA A 59 -17.87 2.27 8.88
CA ALA A 59 -18.08 1.78 7.51
C ALA A 59 -18.52 2.90 6.55
N ARG A 60 -19.40 3.82 6.99
CA ARG A 60 -19.81 4.99 6.19
C ARG A 60 -18.65 5.95 5.95
N GLU A 61 -17.83 6.20 6.97
CA GLU A 61 -16.66 7.06 6.86
C GLU A 61 -15.62 6.46 5.89
N ALA A 62 -15.38 5.15 5.99
CA ALA A 62 -14.49 4.42 5.10
C ALA A 62 -14.98 4.45 3.64
N GLU A 63 -16.30 4.31 3.41
CA GLU A 63 -16.88 4.42 2.09
C GLU A 63 -16.75 5.85 1.53
N ALA A 64 -16.99 6.88 2.35
CA ALA A 64 -16.79 8.27 1.93
C ALA A 64 -15.31 8.53 1.56
N ALA A 65 -14.36 8.03 2.35
CA ALA A 65 -12.93 8.14 2.07
C ALA A 65 -12.55 7.40 0.76
N ARG A 66 -13.09 6.20 0.53
CA ARG A 66 -12.92 5.47 -0.73
C ARG A 66 -13.37 6.31 -1.93
N GLN A 67 -14.55 6.95 -1.83
CA GLN A 67 -15.09 7.80 -2.90
C GLN A 67 -14.21 9.03 -3.15
N VAL A 68 -13.72 9.66 -2.09
CA VAL A 68 -12.77 10.79 -2.20
C VAL A 68 -11.49 10.37 -2.91
N LEU A 69 -10.93 9.18 -2.62
CA LEU A 69 -9.75 8.66 -3.30
C LEU A 69 -10.05 8.21 -4.75
N GLY A 70 -11.32 8.03 -5.11
CA GLY A 70 -11.74 7.51 -6.41
C GLY A 70 -11.51 6.00 -6.58
N VAL A 71 -11.22 5.28 -5.50
CA VAL A 71 -10.95 3.84 -5.56
C VAL A 71 -12.25 3.06 -5.79
N PRO A 72 -12.29 2.12 -6.76
CA PRO A 72 -13.53 1.43 -7.11
C PRO A 72 -13.98 0.38 -6.09
N LEU A 73 -13.07 -0.19 -5.30
CA LEU A 73 -13.34 -1.31 -4.39
C LEU A 73 -12.76 -1.06 -3.00
N ARG A 74 -13.57 -1.23 -1.96
CA ARG A 74 -13.13 -1.38 -0.58
C ARG A 74 -13.81 -2.57 0.05
N LEU A 75 -13.03 -3.42 0.71
CA LEU A 75 -13.49 -4.60 1.42
C LEU A 75 -13.04 -4.55 2.88
N ASN A 76 -13.75 -5.29 3.73
CA ASN A 76 -13.33 -5.56 5.10
C ASN A 76 -13.20 -7.07 5.27
N ALA A 77 -12.08 -7.53 5.87
CA ALA A 77 -11.83 -8.95 6.09
C ALA A 77 -12.62 -9.52 7.28
N GLY A 78 -13.22 -8.68 8.12
CA GLY A 78 -14.00 -9.08 9.29
C GLY A 78 -13.18 -9.72 10.39
N LEU A 79 -11.86 -9.44 10.47
CA LEU A 79 -11.01 -9.96 11.52
C LEU A 79 -11.21 -9.15 12.82
N PRO A 80 -10.93 -9.74 13.99
CA PRO A 80 -11.18 -9.07 15.28
C PRO A 80 -10.24 -7.90 15.47
N ASN A 81 -10.81 -6.72 15.75
CA ASN A 81 -10.08 -5.51 16.12
C ASN A 81 -9.53 -5.62 17.54
N ARG A 82 -8.35 -5.06 17.81
CA ARG A 82 -7.60 -5.13 19.09
C ARG A 82 -7.07 -6.51 19.46
N GLU A 83 -7.50 -7.53 18.77
CA GLU A 83 -7.09 -8.92 18.92
C GLU A 83 -6.56 -9.48 17.59
N LEU A 84 -6.20 -8.58 16.68
CA LEU A 84 -5.62 -8.97 15.39
C LEU A 84 -4.28 -9.67 15.64
N MET A 85 -4.20 -10.93 15.18
CA MET A 85 -3.02 -11.77 15.36
C MET A 85 -2.66 -12.48 14.07
N ASP A 86 -1.37 -12.69 13.85
CA ASP A 86 -0.89 -13.58 12.81
C ASP A 86 -1.04 -15.05 13.24
N VAL A 87 -2.25 -15.58 13.06
CA VAL A 87 -2.62 -16.98 13.36
C VAL A 87 -3.17 -17.68 12.13
N PRO A 88 -3.12 -19.04 12.08
CA PRO A 88 -3.58 -19.81 10.93
C PRO A 88 -4.98 -19.44 10.43
N ALA A 89 -5.94 -19.23 11.33
CA ALA A 89 -7.32 -18.87 10.96
C ALA A 89 -7.36 -17.57 10.14
N ASN A 90 -6.67 -16.52 10.60
CA ASN A 90 -6.61 -15.23 9.92
C ASN A 90 -5.81 -15.31 8.60
N ARG A 91 -4.76 -16.15 8.55
CA ARG A 91 -4.00 -16.39 7.30
C ARG A 91 -4.88 -17.02 6.23
N TYR A 92 -5.77 -17.97 6.57
CA TYR A 92 -6.71 -18.54 5.60
C TYR A 92 -7.65 -17.48 5.04
N VAL A 93 -8.23 -16.63 5.89
CA VAL A 93 -9.13 -15.55 5.45
C VAL A 93 -8.41 -14.63 4.45
N LEU A 94 -7.26 -14.10 4.83
CA LEU A 94 -6.54 -13.14 3.99
C LEU A 94 -5.97 -13.78 2.71
N ALA A 95 -5.41 -14.98 2.80
CA ALA A 95 -4.91 -15.70 1.64
C ALA A 95 -6.04 -16.06 0.64
N THR A 96 -7.26 -16.36 1.14
CA THR A 96 -8.44 -16.57 0.30
C THR A 96 -8.81 -15.29 -0.47
N LEU A 97 -8.75 -14.13 0.20
CA LEU A 97 -8.97 -12.84 -0.47
C LEU A 97 -7.93 -12.57 -1.54
N PHE A 98 -6.65 -12.86 -1.29
CA PHE A 98 -5.60 -12.74 -2.31
C PHE A 98 -5.83 -13.67 -3.51
N ARG A 99 -6.31 -14.89 -3.28
CA ARG A 99 -6.65 -15.83 -4.35
C ARG A 99 -7.83 -15.37 -5.20
N ARG A 100 -8.85 -14.74 -4.59
CA ARG A 100 -10.03 -14.20 -5.28
C ARG A 100 -9.69 -12.95 -6.09
N LEU A 101 -9.01 -11.99 -5.44
CA LEU A 101 -8.73 -10.68 -6.04
C LEU A 101 -7.52 -10.68 -6.97
N ARG A 102 -6.64 -11.67 -6.85
CA ARG A 102 -5.46 -11.89 -7.71
C ARG A 102 -4.62 -10.62 -7.97
N PRO A 103 -4.23 -9.84 -6.94
CA PRO A 103 -3.54 -8.58 -7.14
C PRO A 103 -2.13 -8.78 -7.71
N SER A 104 -1.72 -7.91 -8.64
CA SER A 104 -0.34 -7.90 -9.13
C SER A 104 0.63 -7.38 -8.07
N VAL A 105 0.18 -6.40 -7.28
CA VAL A 105 0.91 -5.81 -6.17
C VAL A 105 0.03 -5.81 -4.94
N VAL A 106 0.54 -6.30 -3.82
CA VAL A 106 -0.01 -6.03 -2.49
C VAL A 106 0.79 -4.88 -1.88
N LEU A 107 0.11 -3.77 -1.59
CA LEU A 107 0.66 -2.64 -0.86
C LEU A 107 0.26 -2.80 0.61
N SER A 108 1.20 -3.16 1.44
CA SER A 108 0.98 -3.49 2.85
C SER A 108 1.33 -2.30 3.74
N VAL A 109 0.42 -1.88 4.63
CA VAL A 109 0.89 -1.12 5.80
C VAL A 109 1.89 -1.96 6.57
N ALA A 110 2.96 -1.36 7.05
CA ALA A 110 4.07 -2.11 7.61
C ALA A 110 4.80 -1.38 8.74
N GLY A 111 5.55 -2.16 9.51
CA GLY A 111 6.42 -1.69 10.57
C GLY A 111 5.84 -1.82 11.96
N ARG A 112 6.60 -1.33 12.93
CA ARG A 112 6.21 -1.27 14.35
C ARG A 112 5.88 0.16 14.74
N THR A 113 4.75 0.32 15.40
CA THR A 113 4.27 1.62 15.87
C THR A 113 4.09 1.57 17.39
N PRO A 114 5.19 1.68 18.18
CA PRO A 114 5.14 1.47 19.64
C PRO A 114 4.19 2.40 20.38
N ALA A 115 3.88 3.55 19.80
CA ALA A 115 2.96 4.53 20.36
C ALA A 115 1.53 4.45 19.79
N ALA A 116 1.24 3.44 18.97
CA ALA A 116 -0.06 3.21 18.33
C ALA A 116 -0.58 1.78 18.56
N SER A 117 -1.60 1.36 17.82
CA SER A 117 -2.21 0.03 17.98
C SER A 117 -1.19 -1.09 17.72
N PRO A 118 -1.14 -2.13 18.55
CA PRO A 118 -0.35 -3.33 18.28
C PRO A 118 -0.83 -4.07 17.03
N ASP A 119 -2.08 -3.88 16.60
CA ASP A 119 -2.65 -4.48 15.39
C ASP A 119 -1.86 -4.09 14.12
N HIS A 120 -1.20 -2.93 14.11
CA HIS A 120 -0.36 -2.50 12.98
C HIS A 120 0.77 -3.50 12.71
N HIS A 121 1.48 -3.93 13.76
CA HIS A 121 2.55 -4.91 13.61
C HIS A 121 2.01 -6.30 13.29
N GLN A 122 0.90 -6.69 13.90
CA GLN A 122 0.25 -7.97 13.59
C GLN A 122 -0.28 -8.02 12.16
N ALA A 123 -0.82 -6.92 11.64
CA ALA A 123 -1.22 -6.81 10.23
C ALA A 123 -0.03 -7.03 9.29
N HIS A 124 1.11 -6.40 9.56
CA HIS A 124 2.33 -6.59 8.79
C HIS A 124 2.72 -8.08 8.71
N LEU A 125 2.82 -8.77 9.84
CA LEU A 125 3.15 -10.20 9.89
C LEU A 125 2.12 -11.06 9.17
N LEU A 126 0.84 -10.80 9.39
CA LEU A 126 -0.26 -11.52 8.78
C LEU A 126 -0.27 -11.38 7.25
N ILE A 127 -0.03 -10.18 6.73
CA ILE A 127 -0.01 -9.93 5.28
C ILE A 127 1.13 -10.69 4.60
N GLU A 128 2.34 -10.68 5.20
CA GLU A 128 3.47 -11.47 4.70
C GLU A 128 3.17 -12.96 4.68
N ALA A 129 2.65 -13.48 5.80
CA ALA A 129 2.30 -14.88 5.92
C ALA A 129 1.19 -15.29 4.94
N ALA A 130 0.13 -14.49 4.81
CA ALA A 130 -0.98 -14.75 3.88
C ALA A 130 -0.54 -14.70 2.41
N ARG A 131 0.40 -13.80 2.06
CA ARG A 131 1.01 -13.78 0.73
C ARG A 131 1.67 -15.12 0.39
N PHE A 132 2.43 -15.68 1.32
CA PHE A 132 3.02 -17.01 1.11
C PHE A 132 1.94 -18.09 1.04
N TRP A 133 0.94 -18.04 1.93
CA TRP A 133 -0.11 -19.05 2.01
C TRP A 133 -1.02 -19.05 0.78
N SER A 134 -1.22 -17.94 0.13
CA SER A 134 -2.08 -17.86 -1.06
C SER A 134 -1.61 -18.72 -2.24
N GLN A 135 -0.34 -19.12 -2.30
CA GLN A 135 0.20 -19.99 -3.34
C GLN A 135 0.18 -21.49 -2.98
N LEU A 136 -0.16 -21.86 -1.73
CA LEU A 136 -0.14 -23.26 -1.29
C LEU A 136 -1.17 -24.09 -2.03
N THR A 137 -0.87 -25.36 -2.24
CA THR A 137 -1.74 -26.34 -2.89
C THR A 137 -2.17 -27.43 -1.91
N LYS A 138 -3.15 -28.24 -2.27
CA LYS A 138 -3.67 -29.40 -1.53
C LYS A 138 -4.54 -29.11 -0.30
N TRP A 139 -4.84 -27.85 -0.01
CA TRP A 139 -5.74 -27.41 1.08
C TRP A 139 -6.81 -26.44 0.56
N ASP A 140 -7.28 -26.68 -0.67
CA ASP A 140 -8.16 -25.75 -1.36
C ASP A 140 -9.50 -25.56 -0.62
N ASP A 141 -9.99 -26.59 0.06
CA ASP A 141 -11.16 -26.53 0.98
C ASP A 141 -11.00 -25.43 2.04
N ARG A 142 -9.79 -25.29 2.61
CA ARG A 142 -9.50 -24.27 3.63
C ARG A 142 -9.41 -22.86 3.06
N PHE A 143 -9.24 -22.74 1.75
CA PHE A 143 -9.21 -21.47 1.03
C PHE A 143 -10.51 -21.22 0.24
N GLY A 144 -11.65 -21.82 0.66
CA GLY A 144 -12.95 -21.62 0.03
C GLY A 144 -12.99 -22.04 -1.43
N ASP A 145 -12.34 -23.16 -1.77
CA ASP A 145 -12.24 -23.73 -3.11
C ASP A 145 -11.68 -22.76 -4.17
N THR A 146 -10.90 -21.80 -3.73
CA THR A 146 -10.22 -20.84 -4.60
C THR A 146 -8.93 -21.44 -5.17
N ARG A 147 -8.62 -21.13 -6.43
CA ARG A 147 -7.38 -21.59 -7.06
C ARG A 147 -6.16 -20.92 -6.43
N PRO A 148 -5.06 -21.66 -6.20
CA PRO A 148 -3.82 -21.08 -5.72
C PRO A 148 -3.38 -19.88 -6.57
N PHE A 149 -2.85 -18.87 -5.89
CA PHE A 149 -2.36 -17.67 -6.53
C PHE A 149 -1.14 -17.12 -5.79
N ARG A 150 -0.04 -16.93 -6.51
CA ARG A 150 1.15 -16.29 -5.98
C ARG A 150 1.06 -14.80 -6.25
N VAL A 151 0.92 -13.99 -5.21
CA VAL A 151 1.04 -12.53 -5.30
C VAL A 151 2.46 -12.18 -5.76
N PRO A 152 2.66 -11.57 -6.93
CA PRO A 152 4.00 -11.35 -7.48
C PRO A 152 4.83 -10.38 -6.63
N HIS A 153 4.25 -9.25 -6.28
CA HIS A 153 4.98 -8.17 -5.63
C HIS A 153 4.34 -7.76 -4.31
N LEU A 154 5.20 -7.54 -3.32
CA LEU A 154 4.85 -6.94 -2.03
C LEU A 154 5.61 -5.63 -1.89
N VAL A 155 4.90 -4.58 -1.53
CA VAL A 155 5.44 -3.25 -1.27
C VAL A 155 4.98 -2.83 0.11
N TYR A 156 5.87 -2.32 0.91
CA TYR A 156 5.58 -1.81 2.24
C TYR A 156 5.30 -0.31 2.21
N ALA A 157 4.21 0.10 2.85
CA ALA A 157 3.86 1.47 3.16
C ALA A 157 4.02 1.69 4.68
N PRO A 158 5.17 2.16 5.15
CA PRO A 158 5.40 2.36 6.58
C PRO A 158 4.54 3.50 7.10
N PHE A 159 4.12 3.37 8.34
CA PHE A 159 3.48 4.49 9.03
C PHE A 159 4.45 5.67 9.14
N PRO A 160 3.96 6.93 9.00
CA PRO A 160 4.81 8.11 9.08
C PRO A 160 5.56 8.27 10.41
N PHE A 161 5.06 7.61 11.47
CA PHE A 161 5.64 7.61 12.82
C PHE A 161 6.38 6.32 13.19
N ASP A 162 6.66 5.46 12.20
CA ASP A 162 7.43 4.25 12.44
C ASP A 162 8.93 4.56 12.59
N ALA A 163 9.49 4.18 13.72
CA ALA A 163 10.91 4.34 14.00
C ALA A 163 11.82 3.37 13.21
N GLU A 164 11.27 2.25 12.74
CA GLU A 164 12.04 1.18 12.09
C GLU A 164 12.27 1.43 10.60
N VAL A 165 11.54 2.34 9.97
CA VAL A 165 11.71 2.72 8.55
C VAL A 165 13.16 3.01 8.17
N ARG A 166 13.94 3.56 9.09
CA ARG A 166 15.36 3.91 8.85
C ARG A 166 16.26 2.69 8.60
N HIS A 167 15.80 1.50 8.93
CA HIS A 167 16.55 0.24 8.78
C HIS A 167 16.18 -0.53 7.49
N TRP A 168 15.19 -0.06 6.73
CA TRP A 168 14.81 -0.70 5.47
C TRP A 168 15.71 -0.27 4.34
N HIS A 169 16.35 -1.24 3.67
CA HIS A 169 17.42 -0.97 2.71
C HIS A 169 16.93 -0.60 1.30
N SER A 170 15.74 -1.02 0.90
CA SER A 170 15.21 -0.80 -0.45
C SER A 170 14.03 0.16 -0.42
N THR A 171 14.29 1.42 -0.06
CA THR A 171 13.26 2.45 0.01
C THR A 171 13.19 3.29 -1.26
N PHE A 172 12.00 3.78 -1.58
CA PHE A 172 11.75 4.75 -2.64
C PHE A 172 10.61 5.70 -2.26
N VAL A 173 10.54 6.83 -2.93
CA VAL A 173 9.54 7.87 -2.69
C VAL A 173 8.69 8.03 -3.93
N LEU A 174 7.37 8.03 -3.76
CA LEU A 174 6.43 8.40 -4.81
C LEU A 174 6.01 9.87 -4.64
N ASP A 175 6.08 10.60 -5.73
CA ASP A 175 5.56 11.97 -5.81
C ASP A 175 4.04 11.94 -5.73
N ILE A 176 3.47 12.60 -4.73
CA ILE A 176 2.04 12.77 -4.52
C ILE A 176 1.60 14.23 -4.54
N THR A 177 2.42 15.10 -5.11
CA THR A 177 2.19 16.57 -5.11
C THR A 177 0.80 16.91 -5.65
N ASP A 178 0.37 16.26 -6.71
CA ASP A 178 -0.91 16.48 -7.37
C ASP A 178 -2.11 15.78 -6.69
N THR A 179 -1.87 14.87 -5.75
CA THR A 179 -2.91 14.11 -5.03
C THR A 179 -2.89 14.32 -3.50
N PHE A 180 -1.98 15.14 -3.00
CA PHE A 180 -1.85 15.38 -1.56
C PHE A 180 -3.11 15.99 -0.92
N ALA A 181 -3.75 16.95 -1.61
CA ALA A 181 -5.01 17.53 -1.13
C ALA A 181 -6.14 16.48 -1.04
N GLN A 182 -6.17 15.54 -2.00
CA GLN A 182 -7.13 14.44 -2.01
C GLN A 182 -6.89 13.46 -0.86
N LYS A 183 -5.63 13.17 -0.52
CA LYS A 183 -5.26 12.40 0.67
C LYS A 183 -5.79 13.04 1.95
N LEU A 184 -5.57 14.33 2.16
CA LEU A 184 -6.09 15.03 3.35
C LEU A 184 -7.62 15.04 3.40
N ALA A 185 -8.28 15.22 2.27
CA ALA A 185 -9.74 15.14 2.19
C ALA A 185 -10.27 13.74 2.54
N ALA A 186 -9.57 12.67 2.16
CA ALA A 186 -9.93 11.31 2.52
C ALA A 186 -9.78 11.05 4.04
N ILE A 187 -8.67 11.50 4.65
CA ILE A 187 -8.48 11.43 6.11
C ILE A 187 -9.59 12.20 6.84
N ARG A 188 -10.02 13.33 6.32
CA ARG A 188 -11.09 14.15 6.89
C ARG A 188 -12.44 13.44 6.96
N CYS A 189 -12.68 12.42 6.14
CA CYS A 189 -13.93 11.65 6.18
C CYS A 189 -14.15 10.91 7.51
N TYR A 190 -13.08 10.64 8.25
CA TYR A 190 -13.15 9.92 9.54
C TYR A 190 -13.39 10.86 10.73
N ALA A 191 -14.51 11.59 10.70
CA ALA A 191 -14.85 12.59 11.71
C ALA A 191 -15.04 11.98 13.11
N SER A 192 -15.47 10.72 13.21
CA SER A 192 -15.58 10.01 14.48
C SER A 192 -14.22 9.79 15.14
N GLN A 193 -13.16 9.65 14.36
CA GLN A 193 -11.79 9.45 14.85
C GLN A 193 -11.05 10.77 15.02
N PHE A 194 -11.26 11.68 14.08
CA PHE A 194 -10.57 12.96 14.01
C PHE A 194 -11.57 14.12 14.08
N ASP A 195 -11.96 14.50 15.31
CA ASP A 195 -12.63 15.79 15.54
C ASP A 195 -11.74 16.96 15.05
N GLU A 196 -12.25 18.18 15.03
CA GLU A 196 -11.51 19.34 14.49
C GLU A 196 -10.10 19.47 15.07
N ALA A 197 -9.95 19.31 16.39
CA ALA A 197 -8.66 19.48 17.07
C ALA A 197 -7.69 18.32 16.74
N ARG A 198 -8.20 17.11 16.64
CA ARG A 198 -7.40 15.94 16.25
C ARG A 198 -7.05 15.96 14.77
N PHE A 199 -7.99 16.34 13.93
CA PHE A 199 -7.72 16.50 12.50
C PHE A 199 -6.65 17.54 12.24
N ALA A 200 -6.69 18.69 12.95
CA ALA A 200 -5.62 19.68 12.83
C ALA A 200 -4.24 19.11 13.18
N LYS A 201 -4.16 18.26 14.21
CA LYS A 201 -2.89 17.59 14.59
C LYS A 201 -2.45 16.56 13.56
N VAL A 202 -3.36 15.69 13.12
CA VAL A 202 -3.05 14.63 12.14
C VAL A 202 -2.68 15.24 10.79
N SER A 203 -3.43 16.24 10.30
CA SER A 203 -3.13 16.92 9.04
C SER A 203 -1.79 17.63 9.08
N HIS A 204 -1.47 18.32 10.20
CA HIS A 204 -0.16 18.94 10.39
C HIS A 204 0.99 17.90 10.34
N PHE A 205 0.82 16.79 11.06
CA PHE A 205 1.80 15.71 11.10
C PHE A 205 1.99 15.06 9.73
N VAL A 206 0.90 14.67 9.06
CA VAL A 206 0.94 14.04 7.72
C VAL A 206 1.53 14.99 6.68
N THR A 207 1.20 16.29 6.76
CA THR A 207 1.76 17.31 5.87
C THR A 207 3.28 17.45 6.08
N GLY A 208 3.71 17.60 7.33
CA GLY A 208 5.14 17.72 7.65
C GLY A 208 5.94 16.51 7.19
N HIS A 209 5.40 15.30 7.39
CA HIS A 209 6.03 14.06 6.92
C HIS A 209 6.11 14.00 5.39
N ALA A 210 5.03 14.35 4.69
CA ALA A 210 4.99 14.32 3.22
C ALA A 210 5.97 15.35 2.62
N ILE A 211 6.09 16.55 3.21
CA ILE A 211 7.10 17.55 2.80
C ILE A 211 8.51 17.02 3.04
N ALA A 212 8.81 16.52 4.25
CA ALA A 212 10.13 16.02 4.59
C ALA A 212 10.55 14.83 3.70
N THR A 213 9.60 13.97 3.35
CA THR A 213 9.83 12.82 2.46
C THR A 213 10.03 13.28 1.01
N GLY A 214 9.13 14.11 0.50
CA GLY A 214 9.16 14.58 -0.90
C GLY A 214 10.38 15.43 -1.22
N SER A 215 10.76 16.34 -0.32
CA SER A 215 11.89 17.25 -0.52
C SER A 215 13.22 16.54 -0.76
N ARG A 216 13.39 15.33 -0.23
CA ARG A 216 14.59 14.49 -0.46
C ARG A 216 14.73 14.03 -1.91
N CYS A 217 13.63 14.04 -2.66
CA CYS A 217 13.56 13.62 -4.07
C CYS A 217 13.15 14.76 -5.01
N GLY A 218 13.10 16.02 -4.51
CA GLY A 218 12.71 17.19 -5.31
C GLY A 218 11.21 17.32 -5.55
N PHE A 219 10.36 16.66 -4.76
CA PHE A 219 8.90 16.74 -4.81
C PHE A 219 8.36 17.65 -3.69
N ALA A 220 7.24 18.34 -3.93
CA ALA A 220 6.61 19.12 -2.88
C ALA A 220 6.04 18.21 -1.76
N TYR A 221 5.44 17.07 -2.15
CA TYR A 221 4.93 16.04 -1.24
C TYR A 221 5.31 14.66 -1.74
N GLY A 222 5.75 13.78 -0.83
CA GLY A 222 6.11 12.41 -1.15
C GLY A 222 5.58 11.41 -0.12
N GLU A 223 5.35 10.19 -0.56
CA GLU A 223 5.08 9.03 0.27
C GLU A 223 6.23 8.03 0.17
N LEU A 224 6.69 7.53 1.33
CA LEU A 224 7.79 6.58 1.43
C LEU A 224 7.27 5.16 1.32
N PHE A 225 7.99 4.35 0.54
CA PHE A 225 7.75 2.92 0.40
C PHE A 225 9.04 2.13 0.54
N ALA A 226 8.90 0.83 0.80
CA ALA A 226 10.01 -0.10 0.83
C ALA A 226 9.67 -1.41 0.12
N LEU A 227 10.70 -2.11 -0.30
CA LEU A 227 10.60 -3.46 -0.88
C LEU A 227 11.29 -4.48 0.02
N PRO A 228 10.79 -5.73 0.08
CA PRO A 228 11.41 -6.79 0.88
C PRO A 228 12.73 -7.30 0.28
N HIS A 229 13.13 -6.83 -0.88
CA HIS A 229 14.35 -7.23 -1.58
C HIS A 229 14.95 -6.05 -2.36
N PRO A 230 16.24 -6.12 -2.74
CA PRO A 230 16.86 -5.10 -3.59
C PRO A 230 16.13 -4.90 -4.91
N VAL A 231 16.17 -3.67 -5.42
CA VAL A 231 15.67 -3.35 -6.76
C VAL A 231 16.69 -3.83 -7.79
N GLY A 232 16.24 -4.70 -8.69
CA GLY A 232 17.02 -5.07 -9.87
C GLY A 232 16.86 -4.03 -10.98
N ALA A 233 17.96 -3.59 -11.59
CA ALA A 233 17.93 -2.73 -12.75
C ALA A 233 18.96 -3.19 -13.78
N SER A 234 18.61 -3.10 -15.06
CA SER A 234 19.52 -3.36 -16.17
C SER A 234 20.22 -2.08 -16.65
N ASP A 235 19.73 -0.92 -16.24
CA ASP A 235 20.22 0.39 -16.65
C ASP A 235 20.28 1.31 -15.42
N LEU A 236 21.50 1.66 -15.00
CA LEU A 236 21.75 2.55 -13.87
C LEU A 236 21.21 3.97 -14.13
N HIS A 237 21.38 4.47 -15.36
CA HIS A 237 20.96 5.83 -15.69
C HIS A 237 19.42 5.95 -15.62
N ALA A 238 18.69 5.00 -16.19
CA ALA A 238 17.23 4.95 -16.12
C ALA A 238 16.74 4.81 -14.67
N LEU A 239 17.44 4.03 -13.84
CA LEU A 239 17.10 3.86 -12.42
C LEU A 239 17.17 5.19 -11.66
N VAL A 240 18.25 5.97 -11.85
CA VAL A 240 18.48 7.21 -11.08
C VAL A 240 17.77 8.44 -11.65
N HIS A 241 17.47 8.45 -12.95
CA HIS A 241 16.78 9.54 -13.62
C HIS A 241 15.28 9.33 -13.83
N GLY A 242 14.71 8.24 -13.27
CA GLY A 242 13.27 7.98 -13.30
C GLY A 242 12.71 7.66 -14.69
N GLY A 243 13.47 6.98 -15.53
CA GLY A 243 12.99 6.47 -16.82
C GLY A 243 12.72 7.55 -17.89
N LYS A 244 13.11 8.79 -17.67
CA LYS A 244 13.17 9.81 -18.73
C LYS A 244 14.29 9.41 -19.67
N GLY A 245 13.93 8.81 -20.79
CA GLY A 245 14.72 8.17 -21.83
C GLY A 245 16.23 8.31 -21.69
N SER A 246 16.93 7.20 -21.60
CA SER A 246 18.38 7.20 -21.76
C SER A 246 18.71 7.99 -23.02
N PRO A 247 19.64 8.95 -22.97
CA PRO A 247 20.19 9.51 -24.20
C PRO A 247 20.65 8.36 -25.08
N ALA A 248 20.42 8.46 -26.39
CA ALA A 248 20.91 7.47 -27.32
C ALA A 248 22.39 7.18 -27.02
N PRO A 249 22.82 5.93 -27.00
CA PRO A 249 24.20 5.61 -26.71
C PRO A 249 25.09 6.40 -27.65
N VAL A 250 25.98 7.21 -27.05
CA VAL A 250 26.98 7.93 -27.82
C VAL A 250 27.85 6.87 -28.50
N PRO A 251 27.97 6.88 -29.86
CA PRO A 251 28.84 5.94 -30.54
C PRO A 251 30.26 6.05 -29.95
N LEU A 252 30.82 4.92 -29.56
CA LEU A 252 32.22 4.90 -29.15
C LEU A 252 33.08 5.46 -30.28
N PRO A 253 34.11 6.27 -30.01
CA PRO A 253 35.05 6.68 -31.01
C PRO A 253 35.58 5.44 -31.73
N GLN A 254 35.51 5.42 -33.06
CA GLN A 254 36.10 4.34 -33.83
C GLN A 254 37.59 4.30 -33.51
N ASP A 255 38.11 3.15 -33.19
CA ASP A 255 39.53 2.93 -32.94
C ASP A 255 40.31 3.34 -34.21
N PRO A 256 41.18 4.36 -34.16
CA PRO A 256 41.93 4.80 -35.31
C PRO A 256 42.91 3.75 -35.85
N ALA A 257 43.02 2.59 -35.18
CA ALA A 257 43.87 1.47 -35.60
C ALA A 257 43.16 0.41 -36.46
N GLN A 258 41.83 0.52 -36.72
CA GLN A 258 41.16 -0.40 -37.62
C GLN A 258 41.28 0.05 -39.07
N PRO A 259 41.86 -0.75 -39.97
CA PRO A 259 41.92 -0.42 -41.39
C PRO A 259 40.52 -0.35 -42.00
N PRO A 260 40.25 0.50 -43.00
CA PRO A 260 38.95 0.56 -43.66
C PRO A 260 38.63 -0.77 -44.33
N GLN A 261 37.41 -1.25 -44.14
CA GLN A 261 36.87 -2.40 -44.82
C GLN A 261 36.55 -2.10 -46.26
#